data_addabf56cf269923196d82b8cd80ab7f
#
_entry.id   addabf56cf269923196d82b8cd80ab7f
#
_cell.length_a   1.000
_cell.length_b   1.000
_cell.length_c   1.000
_cell.angle_alpha   90.00
_cell.angle_beta   90.00
_cell.angle_gamma   90.00
#
_symmetry.space_group_name_H-M   'P 1'
#
loop_
_entity.id
_entity.type
_entity.pdbx_description
1 polymer ?
#
loop_
_entity_poly.entity_id
_entity_poly.type
_entity_poly.pdbx_seq_one_letter_code
_entity_poly.pdbx_strand_id
1 'polypeptide(L)'
;MPSAKRSWPLLLLAGCSLIPGFGLFFGAAAVSWGLVSDRPRARVAIGLGATGALLNLIGGALLMWHSTGQPAYAPVYAASSRADLNKLVDAIEGYYKDTGAYPARLAVFVQLPYSLKFVNIQDFSAGVFRRPREYQYELSPDGRGYMVYGVGADGQPGTADDVYPGLGAAAAPRGADSMEAQ
;
A
#
# COMPACT_ATOMS: atom_id res chain seq x y z
N MET A 1 -13.90 3.90 57.91
CA MET A 1 -14.77 3.64 56.71
C MET A 1 -13.88 3.65 55.50
N PRO A 2 -13.79 2.59 54.73
CA PRO A 2 -12.97 2.60 53.49
C PRO A 2 -13.62 3.61 52.52
N SER A 3 -12.84 4.59 52.09
CA SER A 3 -13.28 5.58 51.09
C SER A 3 -13.66 4.81 49.80
N ALA A 4 -14.91 4.90 49.38
CA ALA A 4 -15.40 4.29 48.16
C ALA A 4 -14.55 4.80 47.00
N LYS A 5 -13.71 3.91 46.43
CA LYS A 5 -12.84 4.24 45.31
C LYS A 5 -13.70 4.77 44.15
N ARG A 6 -13.54 6.05 43.87
CA ARG A 6 -14.37 6.78 42.88
C ARG A 6 -14.05 6.25 41.47
N SER A 7 -15.05 5.67 40.77
CA SER A 7 -14.86 5.06 39.46
C SER A 7 -15.07 6.02 38.26
N TRP A 8 -15.46 7.27 38.53
CA TRP A 8 -15.75 8.24 37.46
C TRP A 8 -14.56 8.56 36.53
N PRO A 9 -13.30 8.67 37.02
CA PRO A 9 -12.18 8.95 36.10
C PRO A 9 -11.97 7.84 35.07
N LEU A 10 -12.18 6.58 35.50
CA LEU A 10 -12.07 5.43 34.61
C LEU A 10 -13.19 5.41 33.57
N LEU A 11 -14.41 5.79 33.96
CA LEU A 11 -15.55 5.91 33.03
C LEU A 11 -15.39 7.08 32.06
N LEU A 12 -14.81 8.20 32.49
CA LEU A 12 -14.49 9.30 31.59
C LEU A 12 -13.46 8.89 30.53
N LEU A 13 -12.39 8.24 30.97
CA LEU A 13 -11.36 7.71 30.06
C LEU A 13 -11.97 6.76 29.03
N ALA A 14 -12.86 5.86 29.50
CA ALA A 14 -13.57 4.94 28.63
C ALA A 14 -14.52 5.67 27.66
N GLY A 15 -15.19 6.75 28.11
CA GLY A 15 -16.02 7.60 27.23
C GLY A 15 -15.21 8.32 26.14
N CYS A 16 -14.01 8.78 26.48
CA CYS A 16 -13.10 9.38 25.49
C CYS A 16 -12.65 8.42 24.39
N SER A 17 -12.79 7.12 24.59
CA SER A 17 -12.49 6.12 23.55
C SER A 17 -13.43 6.20 22.34
N LEU A 18 -14.57 6.89 22.45
CA LEU A 18 -15.50 7.11 21.34
C LEU A 18 -15.10 8.29 20.44
N ILE A 19 -14.10 9.10 20.84
CA ILE A 19 -13.64 10.23 20.04
C ILE A 19 -12.88 9.73 18.82
N PRO A 20 -13.28 10.07 17.57
CA PRO A 20 -12.59 9.67 16.37
C PRO A 20 -11.11 10.10 16.38
N GLY A 21 -10.21 9.20 16.00
CA GLY A 21 -8.76 9.44 15.97
C GLY A 21 -8.04 9.20 17.31
N PHE A 22 -8.67 9.51 18.44
CA PHE A 22 -8.07 9.31 19.76
C PHE A 22 -8.59 8.07 20.49
N GLY A 23 -9.68 7.48 20.00
CA GLY A 23 -10.37 6.39 20.68
C GLY A 23 -9.54 5.15 20.91
N LEU A 24 -8.58 4.86 20.04
CA LEU A 24 -7.66 3.73 20.21
C LEU A 24 -6.80 3.90 21.48
N PHE A 25 -6.21 5.09 21.67
CA PHE A 25 -5.39 5.41 22.85
C PHE A 25 -6.18 5.36 24.14
N PHE A 26 -7.32 6.07 24.17
CA PHE A 26 -8.15 6.11 25.36
C PHE A 26 -8.80 4.78 25.67
N GLY A 27 -9.17 4.03 24.63
CA GLY A 27 -9.71 2.68 24.76
C GLY A 27 -8.69 1.71 25.37
N ALA A 28 -7.46 1.68 24.84
CA ALA A 28 -6.37 0.87 25.38
C ALA A 28 -6.05 1.24 26.83
N ALA A 29 -5.96 2.54 27.13
CA ALA A 29 -5.72 3.01 28.50
C ALA A 29 -6.86 2.63 29.47
N ALA A 30 -8.12 2.73 29.04
CA ALA A 30 -9.28 2.35 29.84
C ALA A 30 -9.31 0.84 30.12
N VAL A 31 -9.00 0.01 29.13
CA VAL A 31 -8.90 -1.44 29.27
C VAL A 31 -7.76 -1.80 30.21
N SER A 32 -6.56 -1.27 29.99
CA SER A 32 -5.39 -1.56 30.84
C SER A 32 -5.62 -1.14 32.31
N TRP A 33 -6.14 0.06 32.52
CA TRP A 33 -6.47 0.52 33.88
C TRP A 33 -7.61 -0.28 34.51
N GLY A 34 -8.62 -0.65 33.69
CA GLY A 34 -9.74 -1.46 34.16
C GLY A 34 -9.31 -2.85 34.63
N LEU A 35 -8.36 -3.49 33.95
CA LEU A 35 -7.83 -4.82 34.29
C LEU A 35 -7.11 -4.85 35.63
N VAL A 36 -6.41 -3.76 35.99
CA VAL A 36 -5.66 -3.67 37.27
C VAL A 36 -6.44 -2.97 38.39
N SER A 37 -7.70 -2.64 38.13
CA SER A 37 -8.51 -1.83 39.04
C SER A 37 -9.56 -2.65 39.79
N ASP A 38 -9.55 -2.59 41.11
CA ASP A 38 -10.57 -3.17 42.00
C ASP A 38 -11.85 -2.30 42.09
N ARG A 39 -12.05 -1.39 41.15
CA ARG A 39 -13.19 -0.46 41.20
C ARG A 39 -14.49 -1.17 40.77
N PRO A 40 -15.65 -0.78 41.38
CA PRO A 40 -16.93 -1.48 41.15
C PRO A 40 -17.38 -1.49 39.68
N ARG A 41 -16.93 -0.51 38.89
CA ARG A 41 -17.32 -0.33 37.47
C ARG A 41 -16.19 -0.60 36.48
N ALA A 42 -15.13 -1.28 36.91
CA ALA A 42 -13.99 -1.58 36.05
C ALA A 42 -14.39 -2.38 34.80
N ARG A 43 -15.27 -3.39 34.96
CA ARG A 43 -15.77 -4.20 33.84
C ARG A 43 -16.53 -3.37 32.79
N VAL A 44 -17.32 -2.37 33.25
CA VAL A 44 -18.05 -1.47 32.34
C VAL A 44 -17.05 -0.59 31.55
N ALA A 45 -16.04 -0.08 32.25
CA ALA A 45 -15.01 0.73 31.60
C ALA A 45 -14.18 -0.07 30.60
N ILE A 46 -13.86 -1.34 30.90
CA ILE A 46 -13.19 -2.25 29.96
C ILE A 46 -14.07 -2.45 28.72
N GLY A 47 -15.36 -2.75 28.89
CA GLY A 47 -16.29 -2.93 27.80
C GLY A 47 -16.40 -1.70 26.90
N LEU A 48 -16.62 -0.52 27.49
CA LEU A 48 -16.70 0.75 26.76
C LEU A 48 -15.38 1.08 26.05
N GLY A 49 -14.24 0.91 26.73
CA GLY A 49 -12.93 1.18 26.16
C GLY A 49 -12.61 0.27 24.97
N ALA A 50 -12.90 -1.02 25.12
CA ALA A 50 -12.70 -2.00 24.04
C ALA A 50 -13.60 -1.72 22.83
N THR A 51 -14.90 -1.42 23.07
CA THR A 51 -15.85 -1.06 22.02
C THR A 51 -15.42 0.21 21.29
N GLY A 52 -15.02 1.25 22.02
CA GLY A 52 -14.54 2.50 21.43
C GLY A 52 -13.28 2.31 20.60
N ALA A 53 -12.32 1.53 21.08
CA ALA A 53 -11.11 1.18 20.34
C ALA A 53 -11.45 0.43 19.04
N LEU A 54 -12.34 -0.57 19.11
CA LEU A 54 -12.77 -1.36 17.96
C LEU A 54 -13.49 -0.50 16.92
N LEU A 55 -14.41 0.39 17.34
CA LEU A 55 -15.11 1.31 16.44
C LEU A 55 -14.13 2.26 15.74
N ASN A 56 -13.10 2.75 16.45
CA ASN A 56 -12.08 3.59 15.84
C ASN A 56 -11.21 2.82 14.83
N LEU A 57 -10.87 1.55 15.11
CA LEU A 57 -10.16 0.70 14.15
C LEU A 57 -10.99 0.45 12.88
N ILE A 58 -12.25 0.05 13.05
CA ILE A 58 -13.15 -0.22 11.91
C ILE A 58 -13.41 1.06 11.13
N GLY A 59 -13.75 2.16 11.81
CA GLY A 59 -14.01 3.45 11.18
C GLY A 59 -12.78 4.00 10.45
N GLY A 60 -11.60 3.89 11.05
CA GLY A 60 -10.33 4.24 10.42
C GLY A 60 -10.01 3.39 9.20
N ALA A 61 -10.23 2.06 9.28
CA ALA A 61 -10.03 1.16 8.16
C ALA A 61 -11.01 1.44 7.00
N LEU A 62 -12.29 1.70 7.30
CA LEU A 62 -13.29 2.07 6.30
C LEU A 62 -12.98 3.41 5.64
N LEU A 63 -12.57 4.41 6.44
CA LEU A 63 -12.18 5.71 5.91
C LEU A 63 -10.95 5.59 5.02
N MET A 64 -9.95 4.83 5.45
CA MET A 64 -8.75 4.57 4.68
C MET A 64 -9.07 3.81 3.39
N TRP A 65 -9.90 2.77 3.47
CA TRP A 65 -10.39 2.05 2.30
C TRP A 65 -11.10 2.96 1.30
N HIS A 66 -12.00 3.80 1.79
CA HIS A 66 -12.74 4.75 0.97
C HIS A 66 -11.83 5.81 0.35
N SER A 67 -10.92 6.40 1.14
CA SER A 67 -10.04 7.47 0.68
C SER A 67 -9.00 7.00 -0.35
N THR A 68 -8.44 5.80 -0.18
CA THR A 68 -7.40 5.28 -1.08
C THR A 68 -7.94 4.81 -2.43
N GLY A 69 -9.25 4.57 -2.55
CA GLY A 69 -9.93 4.33 -3.82
C GLY A 69 -10.32 5.61 -4.57
N GLN A 70 -10.04 6.80 -4.01
CA GLN A 70 -10.42 8.07 -4.63
C GLN A 70 -9.45 8.49 -5.73
N PRO A 71 -9.94 9.10 -6.82
CA PRO A 71 -9.10 9.65 -7.90
C PRO A 71 -8.04 10.64 -7.41
N ALA A 72 -8.28 11.31 -6.29
CA ALA A 72 -7.35 12.26 -5.67
C ALA A 72 -5.98 11.65 -5.30
N TYR A 73 -5.92 10.34 -5.01
CA TYR A 73 -4.67 9.66 -4.68
C TYR A 73 -4.00 8.99 -5.88
N ALA A 74 -4.66 8.90 -7.04
CA ALA A 74 -4.10 8.33 -8.24
C ALA A 74 -2.73 8.93 -8.63
N PRO A 75 -2.51 10.26 -8.58
CA PRO A 75 -1.21 10.83 -8.90
C PRO A 75 -0.09 10.39 -7.93
N VAL A 76 -0.41 10.18 -6.66
CA VAL A 76 0.55 9.73 -5.64
C VAL A 76 0.98 8.30 -5.92
N TYR A 77 0.02 7.42 -6.19
CA TYR A 77 0.30 6.03 -6.54
C TYR A 77 1.05 5.91 -7.86
N ALA A 78 0.66 6.70 -8.88
CA ALA A 78 1.36 6.76 -10.16
C ALA A 78 2.81 7.24 -10.00
N ALA A 79 3.07 8.26 -9.17
CA ALA A 79 4.42 8.73 -8.91
C ALA A 79 5.28 7.69 -8.21
N SER A 80 4.73 7.00 -7.20
CA SER A 80 5.40 5.89 -6.51
C SER A 80 5.70 4.73 -7.46
N SER A 81 4.70 4.31 -8.24
CA SER A 81 4.84 3.24 -9.22
C SER A 81 5.88 3.56 -10.29
N ARG A 82 5.92 4.82 -10.76
CA ARG A 82 6.96 5.29 -11.71
C ARG A 82 8.36 5.21 -11.12
N ALA A 83 8.52 5.56 -9.84
CA ALA A 83 9.81 5.44 -9.17
C ALA A 83 10.28 3.98 -9.05
N ASP A 84 9.37 3.07 -8.77
CA ASP A 84 9.67 1.63 -8.71
C ASP A 84 9.92 1.04 -10.11
N LEU A 85 9.16 1.47 -11.13
CA LEU A 85 9.41 1.11 -12.53
C LEU A 85 10.79 1.55 -13.00
N ASN A 86 11.25 2.74 -12.64
CA ASN A 86 12.60 3.20 -12.97
C ASN A 86 13.68 2.27 -12.40
N LYS A 87 13.53 1.84 -11.13
CA LYS A 87 14.45 0.87 -10.51
C LYS A 87 14.39 -0.50 -11.20
N LEU A 88 13.17 -0.90 -11.60
CA LEU A 88 12.96 -2.16 -12.32
C LEU A 88 13.63 -2.13 -13.70
N VAL A 89 13.53 -1.02 -14.43
CA VAL A 89 14.25 -0.80 -15.69
C VAL A 89 15.75 -0.91 -15.49
N ASP A 90 16.30 -0.24 -14.46
CA ASP A 90 17.73 -0.34 -14.13
C ASP A 90 18.17 -1.79 -13.87
N ALA A 91 17.31 -2.57 -13.21
CA ALA A 91 17.58 -3.98 -12.94
C ALA A 91 17.52 -4.85 -14.21
N ILE A 92 16.54 -4.59 -15.09
CA ILE A 92 16.40 -5.29 -16.39
C ILE A 92 17.61 -5.01 -17.27
N GLU A 93 18.05 -3.75 -17.36
CA GLU A 93 19.23 -3.35 -18.13
C GLU A 93 20.53 -3.92 -17.52
N GLY A 94 20.61 -3.99 -16.20
CA GLY A 94 21.69 -4.66 -15.49
C GLY A 94 21.76 -6.13 -15.83
N TYR A 95 20.62 -6.83 -15.79
CA TYR A 95 20.53 -8.25 -16.17
C TYR A 95 20.98 -8.47 -17.61
N TYR A 96 20.54 -7.60 -18.53
CA TYR A 96 20.98 -7.67 -19.94
C TYR A 96 22.50 -7.50 -20.09
N LYS A 97 23.12 -6.56 -19.36
CA LYS A 97 24.58 -6.36 -19.39
C LYS A 97 25.35 -7.59 -18.91
N ASP A 98 24.80 -8.31 -17.92
CA ASP A 98 25.45 -9.46 -17.31
C ASP A 98 25.25 -10.74 -18.12
N THR A 99 24.10 -10.91 -18.80
CA THR A 99 23.70 -12.15 -19.45
C THR A 99 23.68 -12.08 -20.98
N GLY A 100 23.66 -10.87 -21.56
CA GLY A 100 23.52 -10.65 -23.00
C GLY A 100 22.10 -10.82 -23.54
N ALA A 101 21.11 -11.07 -22.68
CA ALA A 101 19.70 -11.22 -23.05
C ALA A 101 18.75 -10.59 -22.02
N TYR A 102 17.60 -10.11 -22.45
CA TYR A 102 16.56 -9.65 -21.53
C TYR A 102 15.88 -10.82 -20.83
N PRO A 103 15.43 -10.65 -19.57
CA PRO A 103 14.76 -11.71 -18.83
C PRO A 103 13.44 -12.10 -19.51
N ALA A 104 13.11 -13.39 -19.55
CA ALA A 104 11.83 -13.84 -20.10
C ALA A 104 10.62 -13.44 -19.24
N ARG A 105 10.84 -13.13 -17.96
CA ARG A 105 9.81 -12.73 -16.99
C ARG A 105 10.42 -12.01 -15.79
N LEU A 106 9.64 -11.13 -15.12
CA LEU A 106 10.10 -10.37 -13.97
C LEU A 106 10.39 -11.22 -12.73
N ALA A 107 9.77 -12.38 -12.61
CA ALA A 107 9.98 -13.29 -11.47
C ALA A 107 11.45 -13.69 -11.26
N VAL A 108 12.31 -13.54 -12.27
CA VAL A 108 13.75 -13.78 -12.15
C VAL A 108 14.39 -12.90 -11.08
N PHE A 109 13.91 -11.67 -10.92
CA PHE A 109 14.45 -10.70 -9.94
C PHE A 109 14.11 -11.05 -8.49
N VAL A 110 13.08 -11.86 -8.25
CA VAL A 110 12.70 -12.33 -6.91
C VAL A 110 13.64 -13.44 -6.42
N GLN A 111 14.22 -14.20 -7.35
CA GLN A 111 14.99 -15.41 -7.06
C GLN A 111 16.51 -15.20 -7.07
N LEU A 112 16.99 -14.10 -7.62
CA LEU A 112 18.43 -13.84 -7.73
C LEU A 112 18.99 -13.22 -6.45
N PRO A 113 20.17 -13.71 -5.95
CA PRO A 113 20.89 -13.09 -4.85
C PRO A 113 21.43 -11.69 -5.18
N TYR A 114 21.29 -11.23 -6.41
CA TYR A 114 21.61 -9.89 -6.88
C TYR A 114 20.69 -8.79 -6.33
N SER A 115 19.69 -9.12 -5.56
CA SER A 115 18.75 -8.17 -4.95
C SER A 115 19.32 -7.40 -3.75
N LEU A 116 20.57 -6.98 -3.78
CA LEU A 116 21.07 -5.91 -2.93
C LEU A 116 20.37 -4.56 -3.23
N LYS A 117 19.66 -4.46 -4.35
CA LYS A 117 18.66 -3.43 -4.61
C LYS A 117 17.30 -4.12 -4.55
N PHE A 118 16.50 -3.78 -3.54
CA PHE A 118 15.10 -4.19 -3.46
C PHE A 118 14.37 -3.73 -4.72
N VAL A 119 14.22 -4.63 -5.68
CA VAL A 119 13.46 -4.38 -6.90
C VAL A 119 12.04 -4.86 -6.65
N ASN A 120 11.11 -3.93 -6.61
CA ASN A 120 9.71 -4.27 -6.48
C ASN A 120 9.16 -4.59 -7.87
N ILE A 121 8.67 -5.82 -8.05
CA ILE A 121 7.99 -6.24 -9.28
C ILE A 121 6.47 -6.10 -9.19
N GLN A 122 5.96 -5.68 -8.03
CA GLN A 122 4.52 -5.56 -7.81
C GLN A 122 4.04 -4.15 -8.09
N ASP A 123 2.99 -4.07 -8.88
CA ASP A 123 2.33 -2.83 -9.25
C ASP A 123 1.29 -2.41 -8.21
N PHE A 124 1.51 -1.27 -7.58
CA PHE A 124 0.59 -0.63 -6.65
C PHE A 124 -0.07 0.62 -7.25
N SER A 125 0.05 0.86 -8.55
CA SER A 125 -0.52 2.05 -9.20
C SER A 125 -2.03 2.15 -9.04
N ALA A 126 -2.73 1.01 -8.96
CA ALA A 126 -4.16 0.95 -8.68
C ALA A 126 -4.52 1.14 -7.19
N GLY A 127 -3.52 1.33 -6.31
CA GLY A 127 -3.68 1.54 -4.88
C GLY A 127 -3.34 0.32 -4.04
N VAL A 128 -2.84 0.57 -2.81
CA VAL A 128 -2.30 -0.45 -1.89
C VAL A 128 -3.35 -1.45 -1.35
N PHE A 129 -4.63 -1.15 -1.45
CA PHE A 129 -5.71 -2.04 -1.00
C PHE A 129 -6.31 -2.90 -2.11
N ARG A 130 -5.87 -2.71 -3.35
CA ARG A 130 -6.19 -3.65 -4.42
C ARG A 130 -5.24 -4.83 -4.36
N ARG A 131 -5.66 -5.97 -4.93
CA ARG A 131 -4.78 -7.14 -5.01
C ARG A 131 -3.52 -6.74 -5.78
N PRO A 132 -2.32 -6.90 -5.20
CA PRO A 132 -1.09 -6.60 -5.89
C PRO A 132 -0.99 -7.47 -7.14
N ARG A 133 -0.56 -6.87 -8.23
CA ARG A 133 -0.28 -7.54 -9.51
C ARG A 133 1.18 -7.30 -9.85
N GLU A 134 1.78 -8.14 -10.67
CA GLU A 134 3.07 -7.83 -11.24
C GLU A 134 2.92 -6.71 -12.28
N TYR A 135 3.95 -5.86 -12.43
CA TYR A 135 4.03 -4.93 -13.54
C TYR A 135 3.85 -5.70 -14.86
N GLN A 136 3.17 -5.08 -15.81
CA GLN A 136 3.06 -5.64 -17.16
C GLN A 136 4.45 -5.64 -17.79
N TYR A 137 4.87 -6.80 -18.27
CA TYR A 137 6.18 -6.97 -18.90
C TYR A 137 6.02 -7.82 -20.14
N GLU A 138 6.42 -7.27 -21.27
CA GLU A 138 6.36 -7.94 -22.56
C GLU A 138 7.73 -7.86 -23.23
N LEU A 139 8.31 -9.02 -23.53
CA LEU A 139 9.54 -9.09 -24.30
C LEU A 139 9.19 -8.99 -25.79
N SER A 140 9.96 -8.18 -26.53
CA SER A 140 9.80 -8.10 -28.01
C SER A 140 10.01 -9.47 -28.64
N PRO A 141 9.31 -9.80 -29.76
CA PRO A 141 9.42 -11.11 -30.41
C PRO A 141 10.84 -11.45 -30.88
N ASP A 142 11.65 -10.44 -31.17
CA ASP A 142 13.05 -10.58 -31.55
C ASP A 142 14.03 -10.67 -30.36
N GLY A 143 13.50 -10.56 -29.12
CA GLY A 143 14.27 -10.57 -27.89
C GLY A 143 15.18 -9.35 -27.68
N ARG A 144 15.10 -8.33 -28.54
CA ARG A 144 15.99 -7.15 -28.52
C ARG A 144 15.47 -5.96 -27.75
N GLY A 145 14.26 -6.06 -27.23
CA GLY A 145 13.62 -5.01 -26.47
C GLY A 145 12.52 -5.56 -25.58
N TYR A 146 11.97 -4.70 -24.74
CA TYR A 146 10.85 -5.04 -23.86
C TYR A 146 10.00 -3.81 -23.61
N MET A 147 8.79 -4.05 -23.14
CA MET A 147 7.88 -3.04 -22.59
C MET A 147 7.58 -3.39 -21.14
N VAL A 148 7.61 -2.37 -20.26
CA VAL A 148 7.23 -2.53 -18.85
C VAL A 148 6.42 -1.33 -18.40
N TYR A 149 5.27 -1.57 -17.75
CA TYR A 149 4.38 -0.50 -17.27
C TYR A 149 3.48 -0.99 -16.13
N GLY A 150 2.90 -0.04 -15.39
CA GLY A 150 1.86 -0.28 -14.39
C GLY A 150 0.48 0.04 -14.96
N VAL A 151 -0.55 -0.66 -14.47
CA VAL A 151 -1.92 -0.60 -15.00
C VAL A 151 -2.75 0.63 -14.54
N GLY A 152 -2.12 1.58 -13.83
CA GLY A 152 -2.82 2.79 -13.42
C GLY A 152 -3.92 2.58 -12.37
N ALA A 153 -4.72 3.62 -12.17
CA ALA A 153 -5.74 3.67 -11.11
C ALA A 153 -6.95 2.77 -11.40
N ASP A 154 -7.28 2.55 -12.67
CA ASP A 154 -8.40 1.70 -13.06
C ASP A 154 -8.06 0.20 -12.95
N GLY A 155 -6.77 -0.14 -12.93
CA GLY A 155 -6.26 -1.50 -12.82
C GLY A 155 -6.45 -2.33 -14.10
N GLN A 156 -6.58 -1.66 -15.26
CA GLN A 156 -6.73 -2.30 -16.58
C GLN A 156 -5.54 -1.93 -17.46
N PRO A 157 -4.85 -2.90 -18.08
CA PRO A 157 -3.75 -2.61 -18.98
C PRO A 157 -4.25 -2.00 -20.29
N GLY A 158 -3.44 -1.10 -20.91
CA GLY A 158 -3.74 -0.48 -22.17
C GLY A 158 -4.69 0.71 -22.09
N THR A 159 -4.77 1.35 -20.94
CA THR A 159 -5.62 2.53 -20.73
C THR A 159 -4.80 3.81 -20.57
N ALA A 160 -5.46 4.98 -20.63
CA ALA A 160 -4.80 6.28 -20.62
C ALA A 160 -4.11 6.63 -19.29
N ASP A 161 -4.43 5.92 -18.21
CA ASP A 161 -3.85 6.11 -16.90
C ASP A 161 -2.71 5.12 -16.57
N ASP A 162 -2.33 4.29 -17.55
CA ASP A 162 -1.14 3.42 -17.43
C ASP A 162 0.11 4.23 -17.07
N VAL A 163 0.90 3.68 -16.18
CA VAL A 163 2.09 4.33 -15.64
C VAL A 163 3.34 3.77 -16.31
N TYR A 164 4.01 4.61 -17.08
CA TYR A 164 5.27 4.25 -17.73
C TYR A 164 6.48 4.75 -16.96
N PRO A 165 7.65 4.09 -17.07
CA PRO A 165 8.88 4.58 -16.48
C PRO A 165 9.29 5.94 -17.06
N GLY A 166 9.89 6.79 -16.23
CA GLY A 166 10.34 8.14 -16.63
C GLY A 166 11.73 8.19 -17.30
N LEU A 167 12.43 7.06 -17.33
CA LEU A 167 13.75 6.93 -17.96
C LEU A 167 13.53 6.69 -19.46
N GLY A 168 14.05 7.62 -20.28
CA GLY A 168 13.79 7.73 -21.70
C GLY A 168 13.82 6.43 -22.50
N ALA A 169 13.28 6.54 -23.70
CA ALA A 169 13.12 5.65 -24.87
C ALA A 169 13.56 4.17 -24.90
N ALA A 170 14.26 3.67 -23.90
CA ALA A 170 14.61 2.24 -23.80
C ALA A 170 13.42 1.38 -23.32
N ALA A 171 12.43 1.97 -22.63
CA ALA A 171 11.24 1.30 -22.13
C ALA A 171 9.99 1.54 -22.99
N ALA A 172 10.09 2.36 -24.05
CA ALA A 172 9.04 2.47 -25.06
C ALA A 172 9.29 1.41 -26.15
N PRO A 173 8.26 0.74 -26.69
CA PRO A 173 8.45 -0.18 -27.77
C PRO A 173 9.11 0.56 -28.94
N ARG A 174 10.28 0.10 -29.39
CA ARG A 174 10.85 0.52 -30.67
C ARG A 174 9.92 0.06 -31.79
N GLY A 175 8.84 0.78 -32.01
CA GLY A 175 7.81 0.41 -32.96
C GLY A 175 6.52 1.24 -32.80
N ALA A 176 6.42 2.09 -31.75
CA ALA A 176 5.26 2.97 -31.58
C ALA A 176 5.18 4.08 -32.65
N ASP A 177 6.32 4.42 -33.27
CA ASP A 177 6.36 5.43 -34.35
C ASP A 177 5.64 5.01 -35.64
N SER A 178 5.21 3.75 -35.76
CA SER A 178 4.50 3.25 -36.93
C SER A 178 2.99 3.20 -36.79
N MET A 179 2.42 3.50 -35.62
CA MET A 179 0.95 3.49 -35.39
C MET A 179 0.30 4.87 -35.40
N GLU A 180 1.08 5.97 -35.43
CA GLU A 180 0.53 7.34 -35.59
C GLU A 180 0.44 7.81 -37.06
N ALA A 181 0.71 6.96 -38.03
CA ALA A 181 0.70 7.29 -39.48
C ALA A 181 -0.33 6.49 -40.28
N GLN A 182 -1.49 6.12 -39.70
CA GLN A 182 -2.63 5.61 -40.49
C GLN A 182 -3.93 6.27 -40.08
#